data_7ed9914d664e0d9f674422b912a6c01f
#
_entry.id   7ed9914d664e0d9f674422b912a6c01f
#
_cell.length_a   1.000
_cell.length_b   1.000
_cell.length_c   1.000
_cell.angle_alpha   90.00
_cell.angle_beta   90.00
_cell.angle_gamma   90.00
#
_symmetry.space_group_name_H-M   'P 1'
#
loop_
_entity.id
_entity.type
_entity.pdbx_description
1 polymer ?
#
loop_
_entity_poly.entity_id
_entity_poly.type
_entity_poly.pdbx_seq_one_letter_code
_entity_poly.pdbx_strand_id
1 'polypeptide(L)'
;YIGAPWPWINNLVGNGGFCLKSKKFLEAQKIITKDLEVDNPDDVMLSDVLRKKFESHGCKYAPPEIAYRFSTEHGNYEDNKSFGFHDLKLNSKKIKKNILTIL
;
A
#
# COMPACT_ATOMS: atom_id res chain seq x y z
N TYR A 1 -5.84 6.23 -2.60
CA TYR A 1 -4.69 5.35 -2.42
C TYR A 1 -5.10 4.08 -1.67
N ILE A 2 -4.68 2.96 -2.16
CA ILE A 2 -4.84 1.69 -1.48
C ILE A 2 -3.54 0.87 -1.63
N GLY A 3 -3.03 0.36 -0.52
CA GLY A 3 -1.88 -0.51 -0.43
C GLY A 3 -2.00 -1.33 0.85
N ALA A 4 -1.06 -2.24 1.10
CA ALA A 4 -1.11 -3.05 2.32
C ALA A 4 -1.04 -2.17 3.58
N PRO A 5 -1.84 -2.44 4.59
CA PRO A 5 -1.73 -1.73 5.87
C PRO A 5 -0.50 -2.18 6.66
N TRP A 6 0.03 -1.25 7.44
CA TRP A 6 1.15 -1.49 8.35
C TRP A 6 0.64 -1.63 9.78
N PRO A 7 0.63 -2.83 10.37
CA PRO A 7 0.13 -3.04 11.73
C PRO A 7 0.89 -2.24 12.79
N TRP A 8 2.19 -1.98 12.55
CA TRP A 8 3.06 -1.24 13.49
C TRP A 8 2.89 0.28 13.45
N ILE A 9 2.16 0.82 12.48
CA ILE A 9 1.88 2.26 12.37
C ILE A 9 0.36 2.44 12.34
N ASN A 10 -0.33 2.18 13.42
CA ASN A 10 -1.79 2.38 13.58
C ASN A 10 -2.62 1.86 12.40
N ASN A 11 -2.22 0.76 11.79
CA ASN A 11 -2.86 0.20 10.58
C ASN A 11 -2.95 1.19 9.42
N LEU A 12 -2.01 2.12 9.32
CA LEU A 12 -1.96 3.02 8.17
C LEU A 12 -1.81 2.23 6.87
N VAL A 13 -2.61 2.59 5.90
CA VAL A 13 -2.60 1.98 4.58
C VAL A 13 -1.53 2.68 3.75
N GLY A 14 -0.45 1.99 3.45
CA GLY A 14 0.64 2.72 2.86
C GLY A 14 1.64 1.98 2.00
N ASN A 15 1.71 0.67 2.05
CA ASN A 15 2.76 -0.03 1.31
C ASN A 15 2.67 0.22 -0.20
N GLY A 16 3.76 0.71 -0.78
CA GLY A 16 3.86 1.04 -2.21
C GLY A 16 4.27 -0.10 -3.12
N GLY A 17 4.68 -1.24 -2.59
CA GLY A 17 5.16 -2.37 -3.38
C GLY A 17 4.06 -3.04 -4.21
N PHE A 18 2.85 -3.06 -3.69
CA PHE A 18 1.66 -3.41 -4.43
C PHE A 18 0.53 -2.46 -4.01
N CYS A 19 0.31 -1.42 -4.80
CA CYS A 19 -0.65 -0.37 -4.46
C CYS A 19 -1.39 0.11 -5.70
N LEU A 20 -2.49 0.81 -5.47
CA LEU A 20 -3.24 1.49 -6.51
C LEU A 20 -3.39 2.96 -6.13
N LYS A 21 -3.04 3.84 -7.04
CA LYS A 21 -3.18 5.28 -6.89
C LYS A 21 -4.21 5.80 -7.90
N SER A 22 -5.14 6.62 -7.44
CA SER A 22 -6.07 7.30 -8.33
C SER A 22 -5.34 8.38 -9.16
N LYS A 23 -5.94 8.78 -10.28
CA LYS A 23 -5.45 9.91 -11.06
C LYS A 23 -5.31 11.17 -10.18
N LYS A 24 -6.31 11.44 -9.36
CA LYS A 24 -6.29 12.56 -8.42
C LYS A 24 -5.09 12.50 -7.47
N PHE A 25 -4.77 11.31 -6.96
CA PHE A 25 -3.62 11.12 -6.09
C PHE A 25 -2.31 11.40 -6.83
N LEU A 26 -2.17 10.92 -8.06
CA LEU A 26 -0.98 11.15 -8.88
C LEU A 26 -0.79 12.64 -9.22
N GLU A 27 -1.87 13.34 -9.53
CA GLU A 27 -1.83 14.77 -9.77
C GLU A 27 -1.44 15.56 -8.52
N ALA A 28 -2.00 15.21 -7.35
CA ALA A 28 -1.63 15.80 -6.08
C ALA A 28 -0.18 15.51 -5.72
N GLN A 29 0.28 14.28 -5.93
CA GLN A 29 1.68 13.90 -5.70
C GLN A 29 2.63 14.78 -6.49
N LYS A 30 2.35 15.01 -7.76
CA LYS A 30 3.18 15.86 -8.63
C LYS A 30 3.29 17.28 -8.08
N ILE A 31 2.19 17.87 -7.63
CA ILE A 31 2.17 19.21 -7.05
C ILE A 31 2.94 19.26 -5.73
N ILE A 32 2.61 18.37 -4.80
CA ILE A 32 3.18 18.33 -3.46
C ILE A 32 4.68 18.09 -3.49
N THR A 33 5.14 17.13 -4.28
CA THR A 33 6.57 16.81 -4.37
C THR A 33 7.37 17.92 -5.03
N LYS A 34 6.80 18.61 -6.00
CA LYS A 34 7.43 19.77 -6.62
C LYS A 34 7.59 20.92 -5.61
N ASP A 35 6.53 21.24 -4.87
CA ASP A 35 6.55 22.33 -3.88
C ASP A 35 7.54 22.07 -2.74
N LEU A 36 7.72 20.80 -2.37
CA LEU A 36 8.64 20.40 -1.31
C LEU A 36 10.04 20.02 -1.82
N GLU A 37 10.26 20.10 -3.14
CA GLU A 37 11.53 19.70 -3.76
C GLU A 37 11.96 18.26 -3.41
N VAL A 38 10.98 17.35 -3.36
CA VAL A 38 11.22 15.93 -3.05
C VAL A 38 11.21 15.11 -4.34
N ASP A 39 12.33 14.47 -4.62
CA ASP A 39 12.44 13.49 -5.70
C ASP A 39 12.10 12.10 -5.15
N ASN A 40 11.28 11.34 -5.89
CA ASN A 40 10.95 9.94 -5.58
C ASN A 40 10.56 9.70 -4.12
N PRO A 41 9.43 10.26 -3.64
CA PRO A 41 8.98 10.03 -2.28
C PRO A 41 8.67 8.54 -2.06
N ASP A 42 9.15 8.01 -0.94
CA ASP A 42 8.85 6.64 -0.56
C ASP A 42 7.40 6.48 -0.03
N ASP A 43 7.02 5.27 0.23
CA ASP A 43 5.67 4.95 0.68
C ASP A 43 5.35 5.49 2.09
N VAL A 44 6.34 5.60 2.98
CA VAL A 44 6.16 6.22 4.29
C VAL A 44 5.86 7.71 4.14
N MET A 45 6.59 8.41 3.28
CA MET A 45 6.31 9.82 2.98
C MET A 45 4.91 10.01 2.43
N LEU A 46 4.51 9.20 1.45
CA LEU A 46 3.21 9.32 0.78
C LEU A 46 2.03 9.00 1.69
N SER A 47 2.21 8.09 2.63
CA SER A 47 1.09 7.52 3.40
C SER A 47 1.02 7.98 4.85
N ASP A 48 2.10 8.50 5.39
CA ASP A 48 2.18 8.97 6.77
C ASP A 48 2.58 10.44 6.83
N VAL A 49 3.81 10.77 6.44
CA VAL A 49 4.39 12.12 6.61
C VAL A 49 3.59 13.18 5.87
N LEU A 50 3.23 12.92 4.61
CA LEU A 50 2.51 13.85 3.74
C LEU A 50 1.01 13.60 3.67
N ARG A 51 0.49 12.67 4.45
CA ARG A 51 -0.92 12.24 4.37
C ARG A 51 -1.89 13.42 4.47
N LYS A 52 -1.70 14.31 5.43
CA LYS A 52 -2.58 15.47 5.61
C LYS A 52 -2.55 16.40 4.40
N LYS A 53 -1.41 16.55 3.74
CA LYS A 53 -1.30 17.34 2.52
C LYS A 53 -2.09 16.71 1.37
N PHE A 54 -1.98 15.39 1.19
CA PHE A 54 -2.77 14.68 0.20
C PHE A 54 -4.27 14.78 0.49
N GLU A 55 -4.66 14.63 1.73
CA GLU A 55 -6.06 14.78 2.15
C GLU A 55 -6.58 16.20 1.89
N SER A 56 -5.76 17.24 2.09
CA SER A 56 -6.12 18.62 1.77
C SER A 56 -6.34 18.85 0.27
N HIS A 57 -5.73 18.03 -0.59
CA HIS A 57 -5.97 18.00 -2.03
C HIS A 57 -7.17 17.12 -2.43
N GLY A 58 -7.93 16.62 -1.45
CA GLY A 58 -9.10 15.78 -1.69
C GLY A 58 -8.79 14.32 -1.95
N CYS A 59 -7.56 13.89 -1.70
CA CYS A 59 -7.18 12.48 -1.79
C CYS A 59 -7.73 11.69 -0.60
N LYS A 60 -8.07 10.44 -0.85
CA LYS A 60 -8.55 9.51 0.18
C LYS A 60 -7.65 8.29 0.25
N TYR A 61 -7.48 7.78 1.44
CA TYR A 61 -6.80 6.51 1.70
C TYR A 61 -7.85 5.47 2.05
N ALA A 62 -7.68 4.26 1.53
CA ALA A 62 -8.59 3.18 1.85
C ALA A 62 -8.56 2.88 3.35
N PRO A 63 -9.72 2.54 3.96
CA PRO A 63 -9.72 2.06 5.34
C PRO A 63 -8.98 0.71 5.44
N PRO A 64 -8.38 0.41 6.60
CA PRO A 64 -7.57 -0.80 6.78
C PRO A 64 -8.28 -2.10 6.39
N GLU A 65 -9.54 -2.25 6.72
CA GLU A 65 -10.32 -3.45 6.43
C GLU A 65 -10.50 -3.70 4.92
N ILE A 66 -10.59 -2.65 4.12
CA ILE A 66 -10.61 -2.76 2.65
C ILE A 66 -9.21 -3.02 2.12
N ALA A 67 -8.21 -2.34 2.68
CA ALA A 67 -6.83 -2.49 2.27
C ALA A 67 -6.31 -3.91 2.49
N TYR A 68 -6.71 -4.59 3.57
CA TYR A 68 -6.36 -5.99 3.82
C TYR A 68 -6.88 -6.94 2.75
N ARG A 69 -8.01 -6.63 2.16
CA ARG A 69 -8.56 -7.43 1.04
C ARG A 69 -7.81 -7.17 -0.26
N PHE A 70 -7.26 -6.00 -0.41
CA PHE A 70 -6.52 -5.61 -1.60
C PHE A 70 -5.10 -6.16 -1.58
N SER A 71 -4.36 -5.96 -0.50
CA SER A 71 -2.95 -6.35 -0.42
C SER A 71 -2.54 -6.70 1.00
N THR A 72 -1.61 -7.64 1.09
CA THR A 72 -0.98 -8.08 2.33
C THR A 72 0.52 -7.85 2.27
N GLU A 73 1.09 -7.35 3.36
CA GLU A 73 2.52 -7.31 3.62
C GLU A 73 2.77 -7.79 5.05
N HIS A 74 3.82 -8.56 5.27
CA HIS A 74 4.22 -9.08 6.59
C HIS A 74 3.17 -9.96 7.29
N GLY A 75 2.11 -10.36 6.58
CA GLY A 75 1.09 -11.25 7.10
C GLY A 75 1.33 -12.69 6.71
N ASN A 76 0.51 -13.58 7.27
CA ASN A 76 0.46 -14.97 6.83
C ASN A 76 -0.47 -15.07 5.62
N TYR A 77 0.06 -15.43 4.46
CA TYR A 77 -0.70 -15.56 3.23
C TYR A 77 -1.88 -16.54 3.35
N GLU A 78 -1.73 -17.60 4.15
CA GLU A 78 -2.79 -18.59 4.36
C GLU A 78 -4.00 -18.02 5.12
N ASP A 79 -3.75 -17.08 6.03
CA ASP A 79 -4.78 -16.43 6.83
C ASP A 79 -5.36 -15.21 6.13
N ASN A 80 -4.71 -14.73 5.08
CA ASN A 80 -5.12 -13.54 4.37
C ASN A 80 -5.50 -13.86 2.92
N LYS A 81 -6.77 -13.63 2.60
CA LYS A 81 -7.33 -13.82 1.27
C LYS A 81 -7.26 -12.54 0.41
N SER A 82 -6.15 -11.80 0.49
CA SER A 82 -6.00 -10.58 -0.29
C SER A 82 -5.83 -10.87 -1.77
N PHE A 83 -6.21 -9.90 -2.59
CA PHE A 83 -6.01 -9.95 -4.04
C PHE A 83 -4.54 -9.96 -4.42
N GLY A 84 -3.72 -9.15 -3.73
CA GLY A 84 -2.29 -9.05 -3.98
C GLY A 84 -1.46 -9.11 -2.71
N PHE A 85 -0.15 -9.10 -2.87
CA PHE A 85 0.76 -9.14 -1.74
C PHE A 85 2.11 -8.50 -2.10
N HIS A 86 2.85 -8.10 -1.07
CA HIS A 86 4.21 -7.60 -1.18
C HIS A 86 5.05 -8.10 -0.01
N ASP A 87 6.28 -8.53 -0.30
CA ASP A 87 7.29 -8.94 0.69
C ASP A 87 6.74 -9.90 1.77
N LEU A 88 6.08 -10.93 1.34
CA LEU A 88 5.59 -11.96 2.27
C LEU A 88 6.75 -12.83 2.75
N LYS A 89 6.98 -12.81 4.05
CA LYS A 89 7.92 -13.73 4.72
C LYS A 89 7.27 -15.09 4.90
N LEU A 90 7.06 -15.81 3.81
CA LEU A 90 6.41 -17.09 3.82
C LEU A 90 7.36 -18.23 3.54
N ASN A 91 6.97 -19.42 4.03
CA ASN A 91 7.59 -20.66 3.60
C ASN A 91 7.50 -20.76 2.07
N SER A 92 8.66 -20.63 1.40
CA SER A 92 8.74 -20.57 -0.06
C SER A 92 8.09 -21.77 -0.77
N LYS A 93 8.03 -22.93 -0.13
CA LYS A 93 7.36 -24.13 -0.68
C LYS A 93 5.85 -23.97 -0.75
N LYS A 94 5.23 -23.33 0.26
CA LYS A 94 3.78 -23.07 0.28
C LYS A 94 3.39 -22.03 -0.77
N ILE A 95 4.18 -20.99 -0.94
CA ILE A 95 3.94 -19.96 -1.98
C ILE A 95 3.97 -20.60 -3.35
N LYS A 96 5.00 -21.37 -3.68
CA LYS A 96 5.11 -22.08 -4.96
C LYS A 96 3.93 -22.99 -5.24
N LYS A 97 3.49 -23.76 -4.23
CA LYS A 97 2.35 -24.65 -4.37
C LYS A 97 1.06 -23.89 -4.67
N ASN A 98 0.81 -22.77 -3.97
CA ASN A 98 -0.40 -21.98 -4.19
C ASN A 98 -0.40 -21.27 -5.55
N ILE A 99 0.73 -20.73 -5.99
CA ILE A 99 0.87 -20.11 -7.32
C ILE A 99 0.64 -21.15 -8.42
N LEU A 100 1.23 -22.34 -8.31
CA LEU A 100 1.05 -23.40 -9.28
C LEU A 100 -0.40 -23.95 -9.33
N THR A 101 -1.14 -23.86 -8.24
CA THR A 101 -2.55 -24.25 -8.19
C THR A 101 -3.44 -23.23 -8.90
N ILE A 102 -3.07 -21.96 -8.90
CA ILE A 102 -3.81 -20.88 -9.58
C ILE A 102 -3.52 -20.85 -11.08
N LEU A 103 -2.33 -21.24 -11.48
CA LEU A 103 -1.91 -21.29 -12.88
C LEU A 103 -2.35 -22.60 -13.56
#